data_1a3e3d1f5827f0912044e5688ce7ebc6
#
_entry.id   1a3e3d1f5827f0912044e5688ce7ebc6
#
_cell.length_a   1.000
_cell.length_b   1.000
_cell.length_c   1.000
_cell.angle_alpha   90.00
_cell.angle_beta   90.00
_cell.angle_gamma   90.00
#
_symmetry.space_group_name_H-M   'P 1'
#
loop_
_entity.id
_entity.type
_entity.pdbx_description
1 polymer ?
#
loop_
_entity_poly.entity_id
_entity_poly.type
_entity_poly.pdbx_seq_one_letter_code
_entity_poly.pdbx_strand_id
1 'polypeptide(L)'
;MQKAYDDLKELVKKYAFFSNGPYRLSAGELSDFYFDLRRVTMHPRGASLVSELMLERLGSVDAVGGMESGAIPIATAIALKSGTVRAFFVRKAEKKHGRMRRTEGCIRHGDVVAFVEDVTTSGESVLSGIAAVEQLGCTIAKVVCILDRESGAKERIESNGYPFEALFAASDFVG
;
A
#
# COMPACT_ATOMS: atom_id res chain seq x y z
N MET A 1 -7.97 -17.37 -7.87
CA MET A 1 -7.62 -15.98 -8.22
C MET A 1 -8.84 -15.13 -8.58
N GLN A 2 -9.53 -15.35 -9.69
CA GLN A 2 -10.65 -14.47 -10.12
C GLN A 2 -11.70 -14.26 -9.03
N LYS A 3 -12.18 -15.33 -8.39
CA LYS A 3 -13.16 -15.22 -7.30
C LYS A 3 -12.69 -14.36 -6.12
N ALA A 4 -11.41 -14.47 -5.71
CA ALA A 4 -10.86 -13.64 -4.64
C ALA A 4 -10.82 -12.16 -5.03
N TYR A 5 -10.49 -11.88 -6.30
CA TYR A 5 -10.51 -10.53 -6.85
C TYR A 5 -11.92 -9.94 -6.87
N ASP A 6 -12.90 -10.69 -7.36
CA ASP A 6 -14.31 -10.27 -7.41
C ASP A 6 -14.89 -10.05 -6.01
N ASP A 7 -14.60 -10.97 -5.08
CA ASP A 7 -14.99 -10.85 -3.67
C ASP A 7 -14.39 -9.60 -3.02
N LEU A 8 -13.10 -9.30 -3.28
CA LEU A 8 -12.46 -8.10 -2.76
C LEU A 8 -13.06 -6.83 -3.38
N LYS A 9 -13.32 -6.81 -4.69
CA LYS A 9 -13.97 -5.70 -5.38
C LYS A 9 -15.34 -5.37 -4.75
N GLU A 10 -16.14 -6.38 -4.46
CA GLU A 10 -17.44 -6.20 -3.79
C GLU A 10 -17.29 -5.67 -2.35
N LEU A 11 -16.27 -6.12 -1.59
CA LEU A 11 -16.02 -5.56 -0.26
C LEU A 11 -15.59 -4.08 -0.33
N VAL A 12 -14.75 -3.71 -1.30
CA VAL A 12 -14.35 -2.32 -1.53
C VAL A 12 -15.57 -1.46 -1.85
N LYS A 13 -16.42 -1.89 -2.80
CA LYS A 13 -17.67 -1.19 -3.14
C LYS A 13 -18.56 -0.98 -1.92
N LYS A 14 -18.73 -2.02 -1.12
CA LYS A 14 -19.67 -2.02 0.01
C LYS A 14 -19.20 -1.18 1.19
N TYR A 15 -17.90 -1.21 1.50
CA TYR A 15 -17.39 -0.66 2.77
C TYR A 15 -16.44 0.53 2.62
N ALA A 16 -15.76 0.65 1.49
CA ALA A 16 -14.66 1.58 1.32
C ALA A 16 -14.90 2.66 0.25
N PHE A 17 -15.83 2.46 -0.67
CA PHE A 17 -16.14 3.41 -1.73
C PHE A 17 -17.32 4.31 -1.33
N PHE A 18 -17.13 5.61 -1.42
CA PHE A 18 -18.12 6.64 -1.11
C PHE A 18 -18.26 7.58 -2.32
N SER A 19 -19.46 7.69 -2.88
CA SER A 19 -19.75 8.48 -4.10
C SER A 19 -20.67 9.69 -3.84
N ASN A 20 -20.88 10.07 -2.58
CA ASN A 20 -21.78 11.16 -2.21
C ASN A 20 -21.01 12.45 -1.88
N GLY A 21 -19.93 12.78 -2.64
CA GLY A 21 -19.09 13.96 -2.44
C GLY A 21 -19.84 15.29 -2.40
N PRO A 22 -19.11 16.41 -2.28
CA PRO A 22 -17.66 16.54 -2.47
C PRO A 22 -16.84 16.16 -1.23
N TYR A 23 -15.72 15.46 -1.46
CA TYR A 23 -14.71 15.10 -0.45
C TYR A 23 -13.43 15.90 -0.69
N ARG A 24 -12.83 16.43 0.39
CA ARG A 24 -11.51 17.08 0.29
C ARG A 24 -10.41 16.03 0.39
N LEU A 25 -9.59 15.91 -0.64
CA LEU A 25 -8.42 15.03 -0.67
C LEU A 25 -7.24 15.62 0.09
N SER A 26 -6.22 14.81 0.37
CA SER A 26 -5.01 15.24 1.09
C SER A 26 -4.22 16.35 0.38
N ALA A 27 -4.29 16.41 -0.95
CA ALA A 27 -3.72 17.49 -1.77
C ALA A 27 -4.56 18.78 -1.77
N GLY A 28 -5.74 18.78 -1.10
CA GLY A 28 -6.64 19.94 -1.01
C GLY A 28 -7.69 20.01 -2.13
N GLU A 29 -7.61 19.16 -3.13
CA GLU A 29 -8.57 19.06 -4.22
C GLU A 29 -9.91 18.48 -3.75
N LEU A 30 -11.01 18.87 -4.42
CA LEU A 30 -12.32 18.28 -4.21
C LEU A 30 -12.53 17.11 -5.17
N SER A 31 -13.16 16.04 -4.68
CA SER A 31 -13.50 14.85 -5.45
C SER A 31 -14.93 14.42 -5.15
N ASP A 32 -15.66 13.98 -6.17
CA ASP A 32 -17.01 13.45 -6.00
C ASP A 32 -17.04 12.07 -5.33
N PHE A 33 -15.89 11.43 -5.21
CA PHE A 33 -15.75 10.13 -4.55
C PHE A 33 -14.53 10.05 -3.64
N TYR A 34 -14.60 9.14 -2.68
CA TYR A 34 -13.55 8.87 -1.70
C TYR A 34 -13.42 7.36 -1.45
N PHE A 35 -12.17 6.90 -1.22
CA PHE A 35 -11.88 5.54 -0.80
C PHE A 35 -11.27 5.52 0.60
N ASP A 36 -11.89 4.80 1.54
CA ASP A 36 -11.32 4.47 2.85
C ASP A 36 -11.04 2.96 2.93
N LEU A 37 -9.95 2.55 2.30
CA LEU A 37 -9.59 1.13 2.22
C LEU A 37 -9.22 0.51 3.57
N ARG A 38 -8.95 1.30 4.61
CA ARG A 38 -8.73 0.79 5.97
C ARG A 38 -9.95 0.03 6.49
N ARG A 39 -11.15 0.39 6.05
CA ARG A 39 -12.38 -0.34 6.36
C ARG A 39 -12.43 -1.74 5.76
N VAL A 40 -11.62 -2.00 4.74
CA VAL A 40 -11.45 -3.32 4.11
C VAL A 40 -10.19 -4.00 4.62
N THR A 41 -9.05 -3.31 4.69
CA THR A 41 -7.78 -3.91 5.13
C THR A 41 -7.78 -4.31 6.60
N MET A 42 -8.65 -3.70 7.42
CA MET A 42 -8.86 -4.06 8.84
C MET A 42 -10.10 -4.96 9.04
N HIS A 43 -10.83 -5.31 7.99
CA HIS A 43 -11.92 -6.28 8.05
C HIS A 43 -11.36 -7.70 7.91
N PRO A 44 -11.78 -8.70 8.72
CA PRO A 44 -11.18 -10.05 8.71
C PRO A 44 -11.11 -10.69 7.31
N ARG A 45 -12.24 -10.69 6.57
CA ARG A 45 -12.28 -11.21 5.20
C ARG A 45 -11.48 -10.35 4.23
N GLY A 46 -11.54 -9.02 4.36
CA GLY A 46 -10.81 -8.09 3.52
C GLY A 46 -9.30 -8.25 3.67
N ALA A 47 -8.79 -8.29 4.90
CA ALA A 47 -7.38 -8.54 5.21
C ALA A 47 -6.88 -9.87 4.60
N SER A 48 -7.71 -10.94 4.70
CA SER A 48 -7.39 -12.24 4.12
C SER A 48 -7.29 -12.19 2.59
N LEU A 49 -8.26 -11.55 1.92
CA LEU A 49 -8.27 -11.43 0.45
C LEU A 49 -7.13 -10.53 -0.05
N VAL A 50 -6.91 -9.38 0.60
CA VAL A 50 -5.80 -8.47 0.26
C VAL A 50 -4.45 -9.18 0.38
N SER A 51 -4.20 -9.87 1.49
CA SER A 51 -2.95 -10.59 1.68
C SER A 51 -2.75 -11.71 0.66
N GLU A 52 -3.81 -12.43 0.27
CA GLU A 52 -3.77 -13.46 -0.77
C GLU A 52 -3.38 -12.87 -2.12
N LEU A 53 -4.13 -11.88 -2.58
CA LEU A 53 -3.93 -11.28 -3.90
C LEU A 53 -2.60 -10.52 -4.01
N MET A 54 -2.15 -9.89 -2.92
CA MET A 54 -0.87 -9.20 -2.93
C MET A 54 0.31 -10.17 -2.88
N LEU A 55 0.27 -11.24 -2.08
CA LEU A 55 1.34 -12.23 -2.03
C LEU A 55 1.70 -12.80 -3.40
N GLU A 56 0.70 -13.04 -4.24
CA GLU A 56 0.92 -13.54 -5.61
C GLU A 56 1.71 -12.55 -6.49
N ARG A 57 1.70 -11.24 -6.13
CA ARG A 57 2.35 -10.16 -6.89
C ARG A 57 3.70 -9.75 -6.34
N LEU A 58 3.99 -10.06 -5.07
CA LEU A 58 5.24 -9.59 -4.43
C LEU A 58 6.49 -10.21 -5.04
N GLY A 59 6.40 -11.46 -5.54
CA GLY A 59 7.57 -12.23 -5.91
C GLY A 59 8.38 -12.65 -4.68
N SER A 60 9.67 -12.90 -4.87
CA SER A 60 10.58 -13.30 -3.77
C SER A 60 11.09 -12.03 -3.07
N VAL A 61 10.63 -11.80 -1.83
CA VAL A 61 11.03 -10.67 -0.99
C VAL A 61 11.25 -11.11 0.45
N ASP A 62 12.14 -10.41 1.15
CA ASP A 62 12.46 -10.67 2.55
C ASP A 62 11.48 -9.98 3.51
N ALA A 63 11.00 -8.80 3.11
CA ALA A 63 10.08 -8.01 3.91
C ALA A 63 9.08 -7.21 3.05
N VAL A 64 7.96 -6.85 3.65
CA VAL A 64 6.91 -6.05 3.04
C VAL A 64 6.52 -4.92 3.98
N GLY A 65 6.27 -3.74 3.45
CA GLY A 65 5.83 -2.60 4.24
C GLY A 65 5.56 -1.37 3.38
N GLY A 66 5.18 -0.27 4.02
CA GLY A 66 4.86 0.97 3.35
C GLY A 66 4.59 2.09 4.33
N MET A 67 3.94 3.16 3.87
CA MET A 67 3.68 4.32 4.73
C MET A 67 2.64 4.04 5.81
N GLU A 68 2.90 4.56 7.03
CA GLU A 68 1.86 4.61 8.06
C GLU A 68 0.70 5.53 7.59
N SER A 69 -0.55 5.23 7.90
CA SER A 69 -1.08 4.05 8.61
C SER A 69 -1.66 3.01 7.65
N GLY A 70 -1.88 3.33 6.37
CA GLY A 70 -2.58 2.48 5.38
C GLY A 70 -1.88 1.16 5.12
N ALA A 71 -0.55 1.17 5.02
CA ALA A 71 0.23 -0.03 4.76
C ALA A 71 0.35 -1.00 5.95
N ILE A 72 0.16 -0.52 7.20
CA ILE A 72 0.37 -1.35 8.39
C ILE A 72 -0.52 -2.61 8.40
N PRO A 73 -1.86 -2.52 8.26
CA PRO A 73 -2.70 -3.71 8.26
C PRO A 73 -2.39 -4.65 7.08
N ILE A 74 -2.02 -4.10 5.92
CA ILE A 74 -1.68 -4.86 4.71
C ILE A 74 -0.42 -5.68 4.97
N ALA A 75 0.67 -5.03 5.39
CA ALA A 75 1.96 -5.68 5.65
C ALA A 75 1.84 -6.74 6.76
N THR A 76 1.08 -6.45 7.81
CA THR A 76 0.82 -7.40 8.91
C THR A 76 0.05 -8.63 8.42
N ALA A 77 -1.00 -8.44 7.60
CA ALA A 77 -1.77 -9.54 7.05
C ALA A 77 -0.94 -10.42 6.10
N ILE A 78 -0.08 -9.80 5.27
CA ILE A 78 0.84 -10.50 4.37
C ILE A 78 1.86 -11.32 5.17
N ALA A 79 2.48 -10.72 6.19
CA ALA A 79 3.45 -11.42 7.04
C ALA A 79 2.83 -12.62 7.74
N LEU A 80 1.62 -12.45 8.30
CA LEU A 80 0.89 -13.54 8.95
C LEU A 80 0.55 -14.67 7.98
N LYS A 81 0.08 -14.34 6.77
CA LYS A 81 -0.32 -15.33 5.76
C LYS A 81 0.88 -16.06 5.14
N SER A 82 1.98 -15.35 4.89
CA SER A 82 3.19 -15.94 4.30
C SER A 82 3.96 -16.84 5.28
N GLY A 83 3.95 -16.49 6.56
CA GLY A 83 4.75 -17.13 7.60
C GLY A 83 6.27 -16.89 7.50
N THR A 84 6.75 -16.25 6.44
CA THR A 84 8.18 -16.04 6.17
C THR A 84 8.56 -14.61 5.85
N VAL A 85 7.71 -13.87 5.14
CA VAL A 85 7.92 -12.46 4.80
C VAL A 85 7.71 -11.59 6.04
N ARG A 86 8.71 -10.78 6.38
CA ARG A 86 8.67 -9.90 7.56
C ARG A 86 7.92 -8.61 7.25
N ALA A 87 7.27 -8.02 8.25
CA ALA A 87 6.55 -6.76 8.09
C ALA A 87 7.32 -5.57 8.69
N PHE A 88 7.19 -4.41 8.03
CA PHE A 88 7.65 -3.11 8.53
C PHE A 88 6.67 -2.00 8.13
N PHE A 89 6.89 -0.80 8.65
CA PHE A 89 6.23 0.40 8.13
C PHE A 89 7.16 1.61 8.21
N VAL A 90 6.85 2.63 7.42
CA VAL A 90 7.58 3.89 7.36
C VAL A 90 6.72 5.00 7.96
N ARG A 91 7.27 5.75 8.90
CA ARG A 91 6.61 6.89 9.54
C ARG A 91 6.62 8.11 8.62
N LYS A 92 5.55 8.91 8.70
CA LYS A 92 5.47 10.21 8.00
C LYS A 92 6.52 11.19 8.50
N ALA A 93 6.85 11.13 9.78
CA ALA A 93 7.86 11.98 10.40
C ALA A 93 8.88 11.16 11.19
N GLU A 94 10.10 11.68 11.33
CA GLU A 94 11.14 11.08 12.18
C GLU A 94 10.74 11.12 13.66
N LYS A 95 11.20 10.10 14.41
CA LYS A 95 11.09 10.12 15.87
C LYS A 95 12.00 11.21 16.45
N LYS A 96 11.46 12.01 17.36
CA LYS A 96 12.23 13.00 18.12
C LYS A 96 13.09 12.38 19.23
N HIS A 97 12.86 11.10 19.58
CA HIS A 97 13.53 10.37 20.66
C HIS A 97 13.75 8.90 20.29
N GLY A 98 14.80 8.27 20.83
CA GLY A 98 15.16 6.89 20.61
C GLY A 98 16.00 6.68 19.34
N ARG A 99 15.80 5.56 18.64
CA ARG A 99 16.41 5.35 17.32
C ARG A 99 15.74 6.30 16.34
N MET A 100 16.42 7.37 15.92
CA MET A 100 15.95 8.38 14.97
C MET A 100 15.81 7.82 13.55
N ARG A 101 14.98 6.77 13.37
CA ARG A 101 14.71 6.12 12.09
C ARG A 101 13.24 6.28 11.76
N ARG A 102 12.96 6.49 10.47
CA ARG A 102 11.59 6.53 9.96
C ARG A 102 10.97 5.13 9.84
N THR A 103 11.79 4.07 9.79
CA THR A 103 11.34 2.69 9.61
C THR A 103 11.19 1.96 10.95
N GLU A 104 10.09 1.24 11.10
CA GLU A 104 9.72 0.43 12.28
C GLU A 104 9.34 -0.99 11.85
N GLY A 105 9.54 -1.97 12.73
CA GLY A 105 9.20 -3.37 12.46
C GLY A 105 10.42 -4.23 12.23
N CYS A 106 10.28 -5.27 11.39
CA CYS A 106 11.27 -6.34 11.26
C CYS A 106 12.16 -6.23 10.01
N ILE A 107 12.27 -5.04 9.41
CA ILE A 107 13.16 -4.78 8.26
C ILE A 107 14.64 -4.83 8.70
N ARG A 108 15.52 -5.32 7.82
CA ARG A 108 16.96 -5.46 8.07
C ARG A 108 17.74 -4.85 6.92
N HIS A 109 18.97 -4.40 7.21
CA HIS A 109 19.93 -3.99 6.16
C HIS A 109 20.14 -5.13 5.17
N GLY A 110 20.14 -4.81 3.88
CA GLY A 110 20.34 -5.77 2.80
C GLY A 110 19.07 -6.50 2.33
N ASP A 111 17.91 -6.27 3.00
CA ASP A 111 16.66 -6.90 2.57
C ASP A 111 16.25 -6.46 1.15
N VAL A 112 15.70 -7.41 0.41
CA VAL A 112 14.88 -7.13 -0.78
C VAL A 112 13.43 -6.99 -0.31
N VAL A 113 12.82 -5.83 -0.57
CA VAL A 113 11.50 -5.50 -0.03
C VAL A 113 10.48 -5.14 -1.10
N ALA A 114 9.22 -5.49 -0.87
CA ALA A 114 8.10 -4.90 -1.60
C ALA A 114 7.50 -3.75 -0.79
N PHE A 115 7.25 -2.63 -1.47
CA PHE A 115 6.56 -1.50 -0.87
C PHE A 115 5.06 -1.59 -1.15
N VAL A 116 4.22 -1.55 -0.12
CA VAL A 116 2.76 -1.70 -0.25
C VAL A 116 2.02 -0.45 0.21
N GLU A 117 0.87 -0.18 -0.43
CA GLU A 117 0.02 0.95 -0.07
C GLU A 117 -1.46 0.57 -0.22
N ASP A 118 -2.34 1.23 0.53
CA ASP A 118 -3.78 1.06 0.37
C ASP A 118 -4.30 1.83 -0.84
N VAL A 119 -4.02 3.12 -0.94
CA VAL A 119 -4.42 4.01 -2.05
C VAL A 119 -3.24 4.85 -2.50
N THR A 120 -2.97 4.86 -3.81
CA THR A 120 -2.03 5.79 -4.41
C THR A 120 -2.75 6.90 -5.17
N THR A 121 -2.23 8.12 -5.06
CA THR A 121 -2.73 9.31 -5.79
C THR A 121 -1.61 9.87 -6.68
N SER A 122 -0.68 10.62 -6.12
CA SER A 122 0.47 11.19 -6.85
C SER A 122 1.75 10.35 -6.74
N GLY A 123 1.80 9.34 -5.87
CA GLY A 123 2.98 8.53 -5.61
C GLY A 123 4.09 9.20 -4.77
N GLU A 124 3.92 10.47 -4.38
CA GLU A 124 4.95 11.22 -3.64
C GLU A 124 5.26 10.63 -2.26
N SER A 125 4.23 10.25 -1.50
CA SER A 125 4.40 9.60 -0.20
C SER A 125 5.11 8.26 -0.31
N VAL A 126 4.80 7.48 -1.35
CA VAL A 126 5.46 6.21 -1.66
C VAL A 126 6.95 6.43 -1.89
N LEU A 127 7.35 7.35 -2.77
CA LEU A 127 8.75 7.66 -3.06
C LEU A 127 9.49 8.18 -1.82
N SER A 128 8.84 9.02 -0.99
CA SER A 128 9.42 9.47 0.28
C SER A 128 9.65 8.29 1.26
N GLY A 129 8.76 7.31 1.27
CA GLY A 129 8.91 6.10 2.06
C GLY A 129 10.02 5.19 1.53
N ILE A 130 10.09 5.01 0.23
CA ILE A 130 11.14 4.24 -0.46
C ILE A 130 12.52 4.79 -0.12
N ALA A 131 12.71 6.11 -0.22
CA ALA A 131 13.99 6.74 0.12
C ALA A 131 14.44 6.43 1.57
N ALA A 132 13.51 6.37 2.53
CA ALA A 132 13.82 6.00 3.91
C ALA A 132 14.19 4.51 4.06
N VAL A 133 13.66 3.63 3.22
CA VAL A 133 13.99 2.21 3.18
C VAL A 133 15.35 1.98 2.53
N GLU A 134 15.66 2.68 1.45
CA GLU A 134 16.96 2.59 0.77
C GLU A 134 18.10 3.14 1.65
N GLN A 135 17.85 4.15 2.47
CA GLN A 135 18.83 4.65 3.46
C GLN A 135 19.23 3.57 4.50
N LEU A 136 18.43 2.53 4.68
CA LEU A 136 18.81 1.35 5.48
C LEU A 136 19.66 0.34 4.70
N GLY A 137 19.95 0.59 3.42
CA GLY A 137 20.66 -0.34 2.55
C GLY A 137 19.79 -1.48 2.01
N CYS A 138 18.47 -1.31 1.98
CA CYS A 138 17.53 -2.26 1.38
C CYS A 138 17.33 -1.97 -0.11
N THR A 139 16.88 -2.98 -0.86
CA THR A 139 16.52 -2.87 -2.27
C THR A 139 15.01 -2.98 -2.45
N ILE A 140 14.42 -2.07 -3.22
CA ILE A 140 13.00 -2.13 -3.55
C ILE A 140 12.80 -3.01 -4.79
N ALA A 141 12.10 -4.13 -4.63
CA ALA A 141 11.75 -5.02 -5.74
C ALA A 141 10.60 -4.45 -6.58
N LYS A 142 9.58 -3.93 -5.92
CA LYS A 142 8.41 -3.32 -6.55
C LYS A 142 7.52 -2.58 -5.54
N VAL A 143 6.59 -1.83 -6.08
CA VAL A 143 5.48 -1.20 -5.36
C VAL A 143 4.18 -1.90 -5.75
N VAL A 144 3.37 -2.28 -4.76
CA VAL A 144 2.04 -2.86 -4.99
C VAL A 144 1.00 -2.10 -4.15
N CYS A 145 -0.06 -1.58 -4.78
CA CYS A 145 -1.15 -0.94 -4.05
C CYS A 145 -2.47 -1.68 -4.25
N ILE A 146 -3.43 -1.46 -3.35
CA ILE A 146 -4.78 -1.99 -3.53
C ILE A 146 -5.50 -1.19 -4.61
N LEU A 147 -5.42 0.15 -4.55
CA LEU A 147 -6.13 1.02 -5.47
C LEU A 147 -5.25 2.16 -5.97
N ASP A 148 -5.12 2.26 -7.29
CA ASP A 148 -4.57 3.45 -7.95
C ASP A 148 -5.70 4.41 -8.29
N ARG A 149 -5.59 5.68 -7.85
CA ARG A 149 -6.55 6.72 -8.19
C ARG A 149 -6.41 7.27 -9.60
N GLU A 150 -5.45 6.76 -10.39
CA GLU A 150 -5.17 7.21 -11.76
C GLU A 150 -4.83 8.72 -11.82
N SER A 151 -4.10 9.19 -10.80
CA SER A 151 -3.70 10.60 -10.64
C SER A 151 -2.17 10.77 -10.77
N GLY A 152 -1.52 9.95 -11.59
CA GLY A 152 -0.10 10.04 -11.94
C GLY A 152 0.85 9.27 -11.03
N ALA A 153 0.35 8.44 -10.10
CA ALA A 153 1.21 7.64 -9.22
C ALA A 153 2.04 6.63 -9.98
N LYS A 154 1.42 5.89 -10.91
CA LYS A 154 2.09 4.88 -11.72
C LYS A 154 3.26 5.48 -12.48
N GLU A 155 3.02 6.50 -13.27
CA GLU A 155 4.02 7.15 -14.11
C GLU A 155 5.18 7.70 -13.26
N ARG A 156 4.86 8.29 -12.11
CA ARG A 156 5.87 8.84 -11.21
C ARG A 156 6.73 7.76 -10.58
N ILE A 157 6.15 6.67 -10.09
CA ILE A 157 6.87 5.57 -9.45
C ILE A 157 7.74 4.85 -10.48
N GLU A 158 7.18 4.52 -11.65
CA GLU A 158 7.92 3.83 -12.72
C GLU A 158 9.06 4.68 -13.31
N SER A 159 8.86 6.00 -13.47
CA SER A 159 9.92 6.91 -13.93
C SER A 159 11.08 7.05 -12.94
N ASN A 160 10.87 6.70 -11.67
CA ASN A 160 11.92 6.61 -10.66
C ASN A 160 12.56 5.20 -10.59
N GLY A 161 12.21 4.28 -11.49
CA GLY A 161 12.84 2.98 -11.64
C GLY A 161 12.19 1.85 -10.81
N TYR A 162 11.03 2.07 -10.20
CA TYR A 162 10.36 1.05 -9.40
C TYR A 162 9.16 0.47 -10.16
N PRO A 163 9.11 -0.86 -10.39
CA PRO A 163 7.93 -1.51 -10.94
C PRO A 163 6.70 -1.23 -10.07
N PHE A 164 5.56 -0.88 -10.70
CA PHE A 164 4.32 -0.57 -10.01
C PHE A 164 3.17 -1.47 -10.48
N GLU A 165 2.43 -2.00 -9.53
CA GLU A 165 1.20 -2.78 -9.77
C GLU A 165 0.08 -2.32 -8.83
N ALA A 166 -1.15 -2.24 -9.34
CA ALA A 166 -2.36 -2.01 -8.56
C ALA A 166 -3.31 -3.21 -8.68
N LEU A 167 -4.01 -3.55 -7.59
CA LEU A 167 -5.11 -4.55 -7.68
C LEU A 167 -6.29 -3.95 -8.44
N PHE A 168 -6.59 -2.69 -8.20
CA PHE A 168 -7.71 -1.97 -8.82
C PHE A 168 -7.27 -0.57 -9.27
N ALA A 169 -7.95 -0.06 -10.29
CA ALA A 169 -7.95 1.34 -10.66
C ALA A 169 -9.23 2.03 -10.15
N ALA A 170 -9.21 3.35 -9.96
CA ALA A 170 -10.40 4.09 -9.55
C ALA A 170 -11.54 3.94 -10.57
N SER A 171 -11.21 3.90 -11.87
CA SER A 171 -12.14 3.64 -12.97
C SER A 171 -12.89 2.29 -12.87
N ASP A 172 -12.42 1.34 -12.08
CA ASP A 172 -13.12 0.08 -11.79
C ASP A 172 -14.39 0.27 -10.93
N PHE A 173 -14.54 1.43 -10.27
CA PHE A 173 -15.59 1.72 -9.28
C PHE A 173 -16.45 2.91 -9.67
N VAL A 174 -15.89 3.85 -10.42
CA VAL A 174 -16.56 5.06 -10.89
C VAL A 174 -17.11 4.76 -12.29
N GLY A 175 -18.42 4.55 -12.39
CA GLY A 175 -19.12 4.31 -13.63
C GLY A 175 -19.66 5.59 -14.23
#